data_ed3dee89a3e5ae2ad04dfe2e86340490
#
_entry.id   ed3dee89a3e5ae2ad04dfe2e86340490
#
_cell.length_a   1.000
_cell.length_b   1.000
_cell.length_c   1.000
_cell.angle_alpha   90.00
_cell.angle_beta   90.00
_cell.angle_gamma   90.00
#
_symmetry.space_group_name_H-M   'P 1'
#
loop_
_entity.id
_entity.type
_entity.pdbx_description
1 polymer ?
#
loop_
_entity_poly.entity_id
_entity_poly.type
_entity_poly.pdbx_seq_one_letter_code
_entity_poly.pdbx_strand_id
1 'polypeptide(L)'
;MILYLYFFILTFQSPIDEWPICDCLIAFHSKGFPLTKTIEYANLRNPYIINNLEAQFDIQDRRMVYQILENAGIEIPRYAILDRDDLQSKYSMYIF
;
A
#
# COMPACT_ATOMS: atom_id res chain seq x y z
N MET A 1 26.36 14.17 -6.42
CA MET A 1 25.22 13.76 -5.59
C MET A 1 25.55 12.42 -4.93
N ILE A 2 25.51 12.39 -3.62
CA ILE A 2 25.75 11.15 -2.88
C ILE A 2 24.37 10.60 -2.51
N LEU A 3 24.06 9.41 -3.02
CA LEU A 3 22.83 8.69 -2.70
C LEU A 3 23.09 7.73 -1.54
N TYR A 4 22.41 7.94 -0.43
CA TYR A 4 22.42 7.01 0.68
C TYR A 4 21.15 6.17 0.64
N LEU A 5 21.32 4.85 0.55
CA LEU A 5 20.24 3.90 0.70
C LEU A 5 20.22 3.40 2.13
N TYR A 6 19.18 3.77 2.86
CA TYR A 6 18.97 3.29 4.21
C TYR A 6 17.89 2.23 4.22
N PHE A 7 18.25 1.02 4.62
CA PHE A 7 17.28 0.00 4.96
C PHE A 7 17.09 -0.01 6.46
N PHE A 8 15.93 0.37 6.93
CA PHE A 8 15.64 0.34 8.35
C PHE A 8 14.28 -0.28 8.61
N ILE A 9 14.21 -0.99 9.71
CA ILE A 9 12.94 -1.48 10.23
C ILE A 9 12.33 -0.32 11.00
N LEU A 10 11.22 0.21 10.49
CA LEU A 10 10.51 1.27 11.18
C LEU A 10 9.93 0.74 12.48
N THR A 11 10.27 1.37 13.58
CA THR A 11 9.57 1.15 14.82
C THR A 11 8.23 1.89 14.71
N PHE A 12 7.16 1.15 14.47
CA PHE A 12 5.84 1.70 14.23
C PHE A 12 5.30 2.57 15.38
N GLN A 13 5.94 2.49 16.52
CA GLN A 13 5.58 3.22 17.74
C GLN A 13 6.28 4.58 17.85
N SER A 14 7.34 4.81 17.09
CA SER A 14 8.05 6.08 17.13
C SER A 14 7.29 7.16 16.36
N PRO A 15 7.28 8.41 16.86
CA PRO A 15 6.73 9.54 16.10
C PRO A 15 7.46 9.72 14.77
N ILE A 16 6.75 10.20 13.75
CA ILE A 16 7.33 10.35 12.40
C ILE A 16 8.48 11.36 12.35
N ASP A 17 8.49 12.34 13.24
CA ASP A 17 9.57 13.32 13.31
C ASP A 17 10.88 12.72 13.83
N GLU A 18 10.81 11.56 14.50
CA GLU A 18 11.98 10.80 14.93
C GLU A 18 12.48 9.80 13.88
N TRP A 19 11.71 9.59 12.81
CA TRP A 19 12.13 8.69 11.75
C TRP A 19 13.34 9.26 11.00
N PRO A 20 14.27 8.41 10.52
CA PRO A 20 15.41 8.86 9.77
C PRO A 20 15.02 9.70 8.56
N ILE A 21 15.80 10.73 8.28
CA ILE A 21 15.60 11.55 7.08
C ILE A 21 16.20 10.83 5.89
N CYS A 22 15.45 10.75 4.79
CA CYS A 22 15.90 10.10 3.57
C CYS A 22 15.57 10.96 2.35
N ASP A 23 16.33 10.78 1.28
CA ASP A 23 16.09 11.47 0.01
C ASP A 23 15.10 10.71 -0.86
N CYS A 24 14.99 9.41 -0.66
CA CYS A 24 14.11 8.53 -1.43
C CYS A 24 13.42 7.53 -0.49
N LEU A 25 12.12 7.36 -0.67
CA LEU A 25 11.31 6.46 0.13
C LEU A 25 10.72 5.37 -0.73
N ILE A 26 10.92 4.13 -0.30
CA ILE A 26 10.25 2.95 -0.84
C ILE A 26 9.45 2.32 0.30
N ALA A 27 8.16 2.17 0.13
CA ALA A 27 7.31 1.59 1.15
C ALA A 27 6.28 0.67 0.51
N PHE A 28 6.21 -0.56 1.00
CA PHE A 28 5.24 -1.55 0.55
C PHE A 28 4.29 -1.88 1.68
N HIS A 29 3.00 -1.85 1.36
CA HIS A 29 1.98 -2.24 2.32
C HIS A 29 2.03 -3.74 2.60
N SER A 30 1.98 -4.08 3.87
CA SER A 30 1.75 -5.44 4.35
C SER A 30 0.89 -5.37 5.60
N LYS A 31 0.39 -6.52 6.03
CA LYS A 31 -0.41 -6.56 7.27
C LYS A 31 0.38 -5.97 8.43
N GLY A 32 -0.21 -4.98 9.09
CA GLY A 32 0.42 -4.27 10.20
C GLY A 32 1.33 -3.11 9.80
N PHE A 33 1.51 -2.87 8.50
CA PHE A 33 2.32 -1.74 8.03
C PHE A 33 1.56 -0.42 8.25
N PRO A 34 2.20 0.61 8.84
CA PRO A 34 1.53 1.87 9.15
C PRO A 34 1.48 2.80 7.94
N LEU A 35 0.65 2.49 6.95
CA LEU A 35 0.61 3.23 5.69
C LEU A 35 0.21 4.70 5.90
N THR A 36 -0.79 4.97 6.73
CA THR A 36 -1.21 6.34 7.04
C THR A 36 -0.07 7.16 7.64
N LYS A 37 0.65 6.57 8.56
CA LYS A 37 1.80 7.20 9.22
C LYS A 37 2.94 7.46 8.24
N THR A 38 3.14 6.54 7.28
CA THR A 38 4.13 6.69 6.22
C THR A 38 3.76 7.84 5.28
N ILE A 39 2.49 8.01 4.97
CA ILE A 39 2.00 9.14 4.18
C ILE A 39 2.25 10.47 4.92
N GLU A 40 1.98 10.50 6.22
CA GLU A 40 2.27 11.68 7.05
C GLU A 40 3.77 12.00 7.04
N TYR A 41 4.61 10.98 7.15
CA TYR A 41 6.07 11.15 7.05
C TYR A 41 6.47 11.72 5.70
N ALA A 42 5.91 11.20 4.61
CA ALA A 42 6.19 11.68 3.26
C ALA A 42 5.80 13.16 3.09
N ASN A 43 4.68 13.56 3.67
CA ASN A 43 4.24 14.96 3.65
C ASN A 43 5.14 15.87 4.50
N LEU A 44 5.66 15.34 5.61
CA LEU A 44 6.54 16.10 6.48
C LEU A 44 7.93 16.32 5.87
N ARG A 45 8.52 15.27 5.29
CA ARG A 45 9.91 15.28 4.81
C ARG A 45 10.06 15.46 3.31
N ASN A 46 8.99 15.21 2.56
CA ASN A 46 8.94 15.37 1.11
C ASN A 46 10.06 14.64 0.36
N PRO A 47 10.32 13.35 0.64
CA PRO A 47 11.29 12.57 -0.11
C PRO A 47 10.78 12.23 -1.50
N TYR A 48 11.66 11.81 -2.39
CA TYR A 48 11.24 11.18 -3.65
C TYR A 48 10.59 9.84 -3.35
N ILE A 49 9.37 9.64 -3.84
CA ILE A 49 8.60 8.42 -3.56
C ILE A 49 8.60 7.54 -4.81
N ILE A 50 9.09 6.31 -4.66
CA ILE A 50 9.19 5.37 -5.79
C ILE A 50 7.83 4.75 -6.09
N ASN A 51 7.11 4.32 -5.08
CA ASN A 51 5.79 3.73 -5.25
C ASN A 51 4.72 4.56 -4.55
N ASN A 52 3.65 4.86 -5.27
CA ASN A 52 2.57 5.71 -4.78
C ASN A 52 1.97 5.15 -3.49
N LEU A 53 2.03 5.95 -2.42
CA LEU A 53 1.58 5.51 -1.11
C LEU A 53 0.06 5.44 -1.02
N GLU A 54 -0.63 6.43 -1.54
CA GLU A 54 -2.09 6.50 -1.49
C GLU A 54 -2.73 5.37 -2.30
N ALA A 55 -2.15 5.04 -3.44
CA ALA A 55 -2.63 3.95 -4.28
C ALA A 55 -2.53 2.59 -3.59
N GLN A 56 -1.69 2.45 -2.57
CA GLN A 56 -1.57 1.19 -1.84
C GLN A 56 -2.83 0.84 -1.03
N PHE A 57 -3.67 1.81 -0.70
CA PHE A 57 -4.98 1.51 -0.12
C PHE A 57 -5.87 0.77 -1.12
N ASP A 58 -5.84 1.18 -2.38
CA ASP A 58 -6.67 0.58 -3.43
C ASP A 58 -6.21 -0.84 -3.78
N ILE A 59 -4.90 -1.06 -3.84
CA ILE A 59 -4.35 -2.37 -4.22
C ILE A 59 -4.46 -3.43 -3.13
N GLN A 60 -4.93 -3.08 -1.94
CA GLN A 60 -5.18 -4.06 -0.89
C GLN A 60 -6.37 -4.96 -1.21
N ASP A 61 -7.33 -4.47 -1.96
CA ASP A 61 -8.49 -5.25 -2.41
C ASP A 61 -8.35 -5.53 -3.91
N ARG A 62 -8.26 -6.80 -4.25
CA ARG A 62 -8.10 -7.23 -5.64
C ARG A 62 -9.29 -6.87 -6.51
N ARG A 63 -10.50 -6.81 -5.94
CA ARG A 63 -11.69 -6.33 -6.65
C ARG A 63 -11.54 -4.90 -7.10
N MET A 64 -11.00 -4.04 -6.24
CA MET A 64 -10.74 -2.65 -6.56
C MET A 64 -9.70 -2.52 -7.66
N VAL A 65 -8.64 -3.33 -7.61
CA VAL A 65 -7.60 -3.35 -8.65
C VAL A 65 -8.19 -3.70 -9.99
N TYR A 66 -9.00 -4.75 -10.08
CA TYR A 66 -9.62 -5.17 -11.34
C TYR A 66 -10.59 -4.13 -11.86
N GLN A 67 -11.35 -3.49 -10.99
CA GLN A 67 -12.26 -2.42 -11.39
C GLN A 67 -11.49 -1.22 -11.98
N ILE A 68 -10.40 -0.82 -11.36
CA ILE A 68 -9.55 0.27 -11.85
C ILE A 68 -8.97 -0.08 -13.22
N LEU A 69 -8.48 -1.30 -13.39
CA LEU A 69 -7.90 -1.76 -14.65
C LEU A 69 -8.95 -1.83 -15.76
N GLU A 70 -10.12 -2.36 -15.49
CA GLU A 70 -11.23 -2.41 -16.46
C GLU A 70 -11.65 -1.01 -16.89
N ASN A 71 -11.78 -0.07 -15.94
CA ASN A 71 -12.15 1.30 -16.23
C ASN A 71 -11.08 2.01 -17.08
N ALA A 72 -9.85 1.60 -16.99
CA ALA A 72 -8.76 2.10 -17.83
C ALA A 72 -8.67 1.42 -19.20
N GLY A 73 -9.54 0.45 -19.49
CA GLY A 73 -9.52 -0.28 -20.74
C GLY A 73 -8.48 -1.37 -20.83
N ILE A 74 -7.92 -1.77 -19.69
CA ILE A 74 -6.91 -2.83 -19.62
C ILE A 74 -7.61 -4.17 -19.47
N GLU A 75 -7.20 -5.16 -20.26
CA GLU A 75 -7.73 -6.51 -20.20
C GLU A 75 -7.31 -7.18 -18.90
N ILE A 76 -8.28 -7.82 -18.23
CA ILE A 76 -8.06 -8.54 -16.98
C ILE A 76 -8.43 -10.02 -17.12
N PRO A 77 -7.91 -10.89 -16.26
CA PRO A 77 -8.33 -12.30 -16.26
C PRO A 77 -9.81 -12.45 -15.89
N ARG A 78 -10.40 -13.56 -16.30
CA ARG A 78 -11.75 -13.93 -15.82
C ARG A 78 -11.67 -14.25 -14.34
N TYR A 79 -12.64 -13.78 -13.59
CA TYR A 79 -12.72 -14.05 -12.16
C TYR A 79 -14.17 -14.11 -11.70
N ALA A 80 -14.37 -14.75 -10.56
CA ALA A 80 -15.64 -14.72 -9.85
C ALA A 80 -15.36 -14.30 -8.41
N ILE A 81 -16.34 -13.61 -7.83
CA ILE A 81 -16.25 -13.13 -6.45
C ILE A 81 -17.27 -13.94 -5.64
N LEU A 82 -16.80 -14.50 -4.54
CA LEU A 82 -17.67 -15.12 -3.55
C LEU A 82 -17.58 -14.32 -2.26
N ASP A 83 -18.61 -13.54 -2.00
CA ASP A 83 -18.77 -12.84 -0.74
C ASP A 83 -19.69 -13.66 0.15
N ARG A 84 -19.25 -13.91 1.34
CA ARG A 84 -20.08 -14.51 2.37
C ARG A 84 -20.47 -13.41 3.35
N ASP A 85 -21.75 -13.11 3.40
CA ASP A 85 -22.30 -12.02 4.19
C ASP A 85 -22.69 -12.42 5.60
N ASP A 86 -22.60 -13.69 5.95
CA ASP A 86 -23.00 -14.11 7.28
C ASP A 86 -21.89 -13.82 8.30
N LEU A 87 -22.30 -13.71 9.57
CA LEU A 87 -21.40 -13.43 10.68
C LEU A 87 -20.35 -14.52 10.89
N GLN A 88 -20.47 -15.65 10.23
CA GLN A 88 -19.55 -16.77 10.33
C GLN A 88 -18.54 -16.83 9.21
N SER A 89 -18.76 -16.11 8.13
CA SER A 89 -17.86 -16.18 7.01
C SER A 89 -16.84 -15.04 7.05
N LYS A 90 -15.60 -15.43 7.17
CA LYS A 90 -14.46 -14.52 7.24
C LYS A 90 -13.66 -14.50 5.96
N TYR A 91 -14.17 -15.10 4.87
CA TYR A 91 -13.36 -15.34 3.69
C TYR A 91 -14.05 -14.85 2.43
N SER A 92 -13.32 -14.10 1.65
CA SER A 92 -13.64 -13.83 0.25
C SER A 92 -12.81 -14.77 -0.62
N MET A 93 -13.42 -15.38 -1.62
CA MET A 93 -12.71 -16.22 -2.57
C MET A 93 -12.71 -15.55 -3.93
N TYR A 94 -11.54 -15.49 -4.55
CA TYR A 94 -11.38 -15.02 -5.92
C TYR A 94 -10.99 -16.20 -6.79
N ILE A 95 -11.69 -16.36 -7.89
CA ILE A 95 -11.39 -17.41 -8.88
C ILE A 95 -10.94 -16.71 -10.16
N PHE A 96 -9.76 -17.06 -10.58
CA PHE A 96 -9.13 -16.47 -11.76
C PHE A 96 -9.08 -17.46 -12.91
#